data_49b1978a55a1f1ea7d50844cc97d4a58
#
_entry.id   49b1978a55a1f1ea7d50844cc97d4a58
#
_cell.length_a   1.000
_cell.length_b   1.000
_cell.length_c   1.000
_cell.angle_alpha   90.00
_cell.angle_beta   90.00
_cell.angle_gamma   90.00
#
_symmetry.space_group_name_H-M   'P 1'
#
loop_
_entity.id
_entity.type
_entity.pdbx_description
1 polymer ?
#
loop_
_entity_poly.entity_id
_entity_poly.type
_entity_poly.pdbx_seq_one_letter_code
_entity_poly.pdbx_strand_id
1 'polypeptide(L)'
;PTTMTVSRDRLEQALLAAKDAMDHPVEGGARIVGVNMEGPFFSKERKGAQKEEDILPPDPELFRQLYELCGGIIRLVDIAPEQPGGLEFIQAIRELCRVSIAHTTADYRQAKAAFDAGITHATHLFNAMSGLHHREPGVVGAVLEDDRVRAELICDGHHIHPAVLRTAFRLLGDRALVVSDSMRANGMPEGEPFDLGGQLVTVRGGKATLEDGTLAGSVACLHQEVKNLVAFGIPVSYTHLT
;
A
#
# COMPACT_ATOMS: atom_id res chain seq x y z
N PRO A 1 9.60 6.10 -1.11
CA PRO A 1 9.19 5.75 0.25
C PRO A 1 7.69 5.79 0.42
N THR A 2 7.19 5.18 1.51
CA THR A 2 5.78 5.17 1.88
C THR A 2 5.64 5.77 3.27
N THR A 3 4.60 6.60 3.49
CA THR A 3 4.20 7.02 4.84
C THR A 3 3.29 5.96 5.46
N MET A 4 2.84 6.18 6.67
CA MET A 4 1.78 5.39 7.30
C MET A 4 0.76 6.33 7.95
N THR A 5 -0.37 5.81 8.37
CA THR A 5 -1.39 6.56 9.11
C THR A 5 -0.87 6.91 10.50
N VAL A 6 -0.60 8.20 10.72
CA VAL A 6 -0.12 8.80 11.96
C VAL A 6 -0.77 10.18 12.13
N SER A 7 -0.58 10.82 13.29
CA SER A 7 -1.06 12.18 13.50
C SER A 7 -0.57 13.13 12.40
N ARG A 8 -1.33 14.19 12.13
CA ARG A 8 -1.01 15.17 11.11
C ARG A 8 0.42 15.70 11.22
N ASP A 9 0.85 16.09 12.42
CA ASP A 9 2.20 16.65 12.64
C ASP A 9 3.30 15.65 12.26
N ARG A 10 3.11 14.36 12.58
CA ARG A 10 4.06 13.30 12.22
C ARG A 10 4.07 13.02 10.72
N LEU A 11 2.90 13.10 10.07
CA LEU A 11 2.79 12.95 8.62
C LEU A 11 3.48 14.09 7.89
N GLU A 12 3.27 15.34 8.33
CA GLU A 12 3.97 16.52 7.79
C GLU A 12 5.49 16.38 7.93
N GLN A 13 5.98 15.96 9.10
CA GLN A 13 7.41 15.71 9.32
C GLN A 13 7.97 14.61 8.39
N ALA A 14 7.23 13.51 8.21
CA ALA A 14 7.64 12.42 7.31
C ALA A 14 7.73 12.88 5.85
N LEU A 15 6.76 13.68 5.39
CA LEU A 15 6.75 14.23 4.04
C LEU A 15 7.90 15.22 3.82
N LEU A 16 8.16 16.10 4.78
CA LEU A 16 9.29 17.05 4.72
C LEU A 16 10.64 16.32 4.76
N ALA A 17 10.79 15.28 5.58
CA ALA A 17 12.01 14.46 5.60
C ALA A 17 12.24 13.73 4.26
N ALA A 18 11.17 13.22 3.64
CA ALA A 18 11.25 12.61 2.32
C ALA A 18 11.63 13.65 1.24
N LYS A 19 11.10 14.86 1.33
CA LYS A 19 11.45 15.97 0.43
C LYS A 19 12.93 16.35 0.57
N ASP A 20 13.42 16.50 1.81
CA ASP A 20 14.82 16.79 2.08
C ASP A 20 15.75 15.70 1.51
N ALA A 21 15.42 14.42 1.72
CA ALA A 21 16.17 13.30 1.17
C ALA A 21 16.14 13.22 -0.37
N MET A 22 15.09 13.75 -1.02
CA MET A 22 15.03 13.88 -2.49
C MET A 22 15.91 15.01 -2.99
N ASP A 23 15.96 16.13 -2.27
CA ASP A 23 16.76 17.29 -2.64
C ASP A 23 18.26 17.10 -2.37
N HIS A 24 18.59 16.27 -1.38
CA HIS A 24 19.96 15.97 -0.96
C HIS A 24 20.26 14.46 -1.08
N PRO A 25 20.32 13.90 -2.30
CA PRO A 25 20.51 12.48 -2.49
C PRO A 25 21.91 12.05 -2.00
N VAL A 26 21.97 10.89 -1.34
CA VAL A 26 23.22 10.28 -0.89
C VAL A 26 23.94 9.69 -2.09
N GLU A 27 25.25 9.95 -2.25
CA GLU A 27 26.07 9.39 -3.31
C GLU A 27 26.07 7.84 -3.22
N GLY A 28 25.80 7.17 -4.34
CA GLY A 28 25.66 5.71 -4.40
C GLY A 28 24.36 5.15 -3.80
N GLY A 29 23.51 6.01 -3.26
CA GLY A 29 22.19 5.64 -2.72
C GLY A 29 21.10 5.49 -3.79
N ALA A 30 19.98 4.90 -3.40
CA ALA A 30 18.80 4.81 -4.24
C ALA A 30 18.17 6.20 -4.44
N ARG A 31 17.74 6.50 -5.66
CA ARG A 31 17.04 7.75 -5.98
C ARG A 31 15.59 7.67 -5.53
N ILE A 32 15.17 8.60 -4.67
CA ILE A 32 13.75 8.78 -4.32
C ILE A 32 13.05 9.49 -5.48
N VAL A 33 11.99 8.89 -6.02
CA VAL A 33 11.22 9.45 -7.15
C VAL A 33 9.88 10.03 -6.73
N GLY A 34 9.47 9.80 -5.48
CA GLY A 34 8.23 10.28 -4.89
C GLY A 34 7.86 9.51 -3.64
N VAL A 35 6.70 9.87 -3.09
CA VAL A 35 6.12 9.27 -1.88
C VAL A 35 4.79 8.62 -2.23
N ASN A 36 4.54 7.42 -1.71
CA ASN A 36 3.21 6.89 -1.51
C ASN A 36 2.70 7.37 -0.15
N MET A 37 1.59 8.10 -0.13
CA MET A 37 0.90 8.50 1.09
C MET A 37 -0.12 7.42 1.47
N GLU A 38 0.29 6.48 2.32
CA GLU A 38 -0.55 5.38 2.79
C GLU A 38 -1.41 5.82 3.98
N GLY A 39 -2.64 6.20 3.66
CA GLY A 39 -3.58 6.82 4.58
C GLY A 39 -3.42 8.35 4.67
N PRO A 40 -4.17 9.00 5.57
CA PRO A 40 -5.01 8.43 6.64
C PRO A 40 -6.45 8.07 6.25
N PHE A 41 -6.83 8.10 5.00
CA PHE A 41 -8.21 8.04 4.50
C PHE A 41 -8.73 6.60 4.34
N PHE A 42 -8.70 5.82 5.44
CA PHE A 42 -8.96 4.38 5.43
C PHE A 42 -10.27 3.97 6.11
N SER A 43 -10.68 2.71 5.91
CA SER A 43 -11.72 2.08 6.71
C SER A 43 -11.13 1.60 8.04
N LYS A 44 -11.74 1.99 9.16
CA LYS A 44 -11.35 1.53 10.50
C LYS A 44 -11.41 0.01 10.63
N GLU A 45 -12.38 -0.62 9.96
CA GLU A 45 -12.56 -2.06 9.97
C GLU A 45 -11.43 -2.81 9.24
N ARG A 46 -10.72 -2.12 8.35
CA ARG A 46 -9.61 -2.66 7.55
C ARG A 46 -8.29 -1.96 7.84
N LYS A 47 -8.15 -1.39 9.03
CA LYS A 47 -6.97 -0.63 9.43
C LYS A 47 -5.64 -1.42 9.38
N GLY A 48 -5.68 -2.76 9.45
CA GLY A 48 -4.46 -3.55 9.57
C GLY A 48 -3.63 -3.13 10.78
N ALA A 49 -2.35 -2.88 10.57
CA ALA A 49 -1.44 -2.36 11.59
C ALA A 49 -1.45 -0.82 11.71
N GLN A 50 -2.41 -0.12 11.10
CA GLN A 50 -2.57 1.32 11.26
C GLN A 50 -3.29 1.64 12.58
N LYS A 51 -3.01 2.81 13.17
CA LYS A 51 -3.70 3.27 14.37
C LYS A 51 -5.08 3.81 14.02
N GLU A 52 -6.12 3.28 14.68
CA GLU A 52 -7.50 3.67 14.43
C GLU A 52 -7.77 5.15 14.74
N GLU A 53 -7.12 5.69 15.78
CA GLU A 53 -7.29 7.08 16.21
C GLU A 53 -6.78 8.11 15.19
N ASP A 54 -5.83 7.71 14.32
CA ASP A 54 -5.23 8.55 13.30
C ASP A 54 -5.93 8.41 11.94
N ILE A 55 -6.93 7.51 11.81
CA ILE A 55 -7.73 7.36 10.59
C ILE A 55 -8.72 8.51 10.48
N LEU A 56 -8.68 9.19 9.33
CA LEU A 56 -9.52 10.34 9.02
C LEU A 56 -10.47 10.02 7.86
N PRO A 57 -11.61 10.70 7.79
CA PRO A 57 -12.45 10.67 6.58
C PRO A 57 -11.70 11.31 5.40
N PRO A 58 -12.02 10.92 4.15
CA PRO A 58 -11.48 11.54 2.95
C PRO A 58 -11.64 13.07 2.96
N ASP A 59 -10.53 13.79 2.89
CA ASP A 59 -10.49 15.27 2.94
C ASP A 59 -9.55 15.78 1.84
N PRO A 60 -10.09 16.27 0.70
CA PRO A 60 -9.29 16.80 -0.40
C PRO A 60 -8.50 18.05 -0.04
N GLU A 61 -8.99 18.85 0.91
CA GLU A 61 -8.32 20.07 1.33
C GLU A 61 -7.10 19.76 2.18
N LEU A 62 -7.21 18.85 3.15
CA LEU A 62 -6.08 18.34 3.91
C LEU A 62 -5.02 17.74 2.97
N PHE A 63 -5.44 16.94 1.98
CA PHE A 63 -4.51 16.37 1.01
C PHE A 63 -3.75 17.47 0.23
N ARG A 64 -4.44 18.51 -0.26
CA ARG A 64 -3.78 19.60 -0.98
C ARG A 64 -2.77 20.35 -0.12
N GLN A 65 -3.11 20.62 1.14
CA GLN A 65 -2.18 21.26 2.09
C GLN A 65 -0.90 20.43 2.26
N LEU A 66 -1.02 19.12 2.45
CA LEU A 66 0.12 18.20 2.56
C LEU A 66 0.93 18.12 1.25
N TYR A 67 0.23 18.07 0.12
CA TYR A 67 0.84 18.03 -1.21
C TYR A 67 1.67 19.30 -1.50
N GLU A 68 1.14 20.47 -1.19
CA GLU A 68 1.83 21.75 -1.33
C GLU A 68 2.99 21.87 -0.35
N LEU A 69 2.79 21.51 0.93
CA LEU A 69 3.81 21.54 1.97
C LEU A 69 5.08 20.79 1.56
N CYS A 70 4.94 19.62 0.94
CA CYS A 70 6.07 18.81 0.50
C CYS A 70 6.52 19.09 -0.95
N GLY A 71 6.01 20.15 -1.60
CA GLY A 71 6.40 20.51 -2.96
C GLY A 71 5.97 19.50 -4.03
N GLY A 72 4.84 18.83 -3.85
CA GLY A 72 4.24 17.94 -4.83
C GLY A 72 4.95 16.61 -5.03
N ILE A 73 5.68 16.10 -4.03
CA ILE A 73 6.39 14.82 -4.13
C ILE A 73 5.49 13.60 -3.92
N ILE A 74 4.24 13.77 -3.48
CA ILE A 74 3.27 12.68 -3.36
C ILE A 74 2.89 12.23 -4.78
N ARG A 75 3.19 10.97 -5.13
CA ARG A 75 2.93 10.38 -6.44
C ARG A 75 1.78 9.38 -6.41
N LEU A 76 1.50 8.84 -5.23
CA LEU A 76 0.41 7.91 -4.96
C LEU A 76 -0.23 8.30 -3.64
N VAL A 77 -1.56 8.17 -3.52
CA VAL A 77 -2.27 8.27 -2.27
C VAL A 77 -3.28 7.14 -2.16
N ASP A 78 -3.34 6.54 -0.99
CA ASP A 78 -4.17 5.38 -0.71
C ASP A 78 -5.45 5.79 0.00
N ILE A 79 -6.59 5.22 -0.43
CA ILE A 79 -7.92 5.56 0.10
C ILE A 79 -8.84 4.34 0.16
N ALA A 80 -9.74 4.34 1.15
CA ALA A 80 -10.95 3.51 1.20
C ALA A 80 -12.10 4.26 0.53
N PRO A 81 -12.46 3.95 -0.71
CA PRO A 81 -13.38 4.77 -1.51
C PRO A 81 -14.83 4.71 -1.04
N GLU A 82 -15.21 3.71 -0.24
CA GLU A 82 -16.54 3.56 0.34
C GLU A 82 -16.80 4.50 1.51
N GLN A 83 -15.75 5.15 2.03
CA GLN A 83 -15.92 6.14 3.09
C GLN A 83 -16.66 7.37 2.58
N PRO A 84 -17.47 8.03 3.43
CA PRO A 84 -18.18 9.25 3.04
C PRO A 84 -17.22 10.29 2.44
N GLY A 85 -17.55 10.80 1.26
CA GLY A 85 -16.67 11.74 0.51
C GLY A 85 -15.55 11.09 -0.31
N GLY A 86 -15.49 9.74 -0.34
CA GLY A 86 -14.40 9.03 -1.03
C GLY A 86 -14.38 9.27 -2.54
N LEU A 87 -15.51 9.20 -3.22
CA LEU A 87 -15.57 9.43 -4.67
C LEU A 87 -15.27 10.89 -5.02
N GLU A 88 -15.77 11.84 -4.24
CA GLU A 88 -15.47 13.26 -4.38
C GLU A 88 -13.99 13.56 -4.18
N PHE A 89 -13.36 12.91 -3.18
CA PHE A 89 -11.91 12.99 -2.96
C PHE A 89 -11.16 12.53 -4.20
N ILE A 90 -11.46 11.35 -4.74
CA ILE A 90 -10.79 10.80 -5.92
C ILE A 90 -10.87 11.79 -7.10
N GLN A 91 -12.08 12.31 -7.38
CA GLN A 91 -12.30 13.26 -8.46
C GLN A 91 -11.53 14.58 -8.26
N ALA A 92 -11.42 15.04 -7.01
CA ALA A 92 -10.77 16.30 -6.67
C ALA A 92 -9.24 16.27 -6.78
N ILE A 93 -8.62 15.08 -6.65
CA ILE A 93 -7.14 14.99 -6.55
C ILE A 93 -6.47 14.17 -7.63
N ARG A 94 -7.20 13.40 -8.45
CA ARG A 94 -6.64 12.50 -9.48
C ARG A 94 -5.72 13.17 -10.51
N GLU A 95 -5.82 14.47 -10.69
CA GLU A 95 -4.95 15.23 -11.59
C GLU A 95 -3.63 15.65 -10.89
N LEU A 96 -3.54 15.54 -9.57
CA LEU A 96 -2.34 15.88 -8.79
C LEU A 96 -1.41 14.68 -8.63
N CYS A 97 -1.99 13.51 -8.34
CA CYS A 97 -1.27 12.24 -8.18
C CYS A 97 -2.17 11.06 -8.52
N ARG A 98 -1.61 9.86 -8.57
CA ARG A 98 -2.40 8.62 -8.68
C ARG A 98 -3.14 8.34 -7.39
N VAL A 99 -4.35 7.80 -7.51
CA VAL A 99 -5.15 7.34 -6.38
C VAL A 99 -5.20 5.83 -6.41
N SER A 100 -5.00 5.22 -5.24
CA SER A 100 -5.00 3.78 -5.05
C SER A 100 -6.09 3.35 -4.07
N ILE A 101 -6.73 2.22 -4.34
CA ILE A 101 -7.63 1.59 -3.41
C ILE A 101 -6.85 0.77 -2.38
N ALA A 102 -7.05 1.03 -1.09
CA ALA A 102 -6.36 0.34 0.00
C ALA A 102 -7.17 0.38 1.30
N HIS A 103 -6.90 -0.54 2.23
CA HIS A 103 -7.49 -0.57 3.58
C HIS A 103 -9.00 -0.30 3.58
N THR A 104 -9.75 -1.10 2.83
CA THR A 104 -11.13 -0.81 2.42
C THR A 104 -12.07 -1.98 2.68
N THR A 105 -13.30 -1.67 3.05
CA THR A 105 -14.43 -2.62 3.08
C THR A 105 -15.26 -2.59 1.81
N ALA A 106 -14.85 -1.81 0.80
CA ALA A 106 -15.61 -1.68 -0.45
C ALA A 106 -15.99 -3.05 -1.03
N ASP A 107 -17.22 -3.16 -1.49
CA ASP A 107 -17.67 -4.28 -2.28
C ASP A 107 -17.21 -4.14 -3.75
N TYR A 108 -17.56 -5.12 -4.58
CA TYR A 108 -17.23 -5.10 -6.00
C TYR A 108 -17.78 -3.86 -6.73
N ARG A 109 -19.03 -3.44 -6.42
CA ARG A 109 -19.68 -2.30 -7.09
C ARG A 109 -19.06 -0.98 -6.67
N GLN A 110 -18.75 -0.84 -5.39
CA GLN A 110 -18.08 0.34 -4.86
C GLN A 110 -16.65 0.47 -5.43
N ALA A 111 -15.92 -0.64 -5.55
CA ALA A 111 -14.61 -0.64 -6.21
C ALA A 111 -14.70 -0.21 -7.68
N LYS A 112 -15.65 -0.74 -8.45
CA LYS A 112 -15.88 -0.35 -9.86
C LYS A 112 -16.24 1.14 -9.98
N ALA A 113 -17.10 1.65 -9.10
CA ALA A 113 -17.44 3.09 -9.06
C ALA A 113 -16.21 3.96 -8.77
N ALA A 114 -15.32 3.50 -7.89
CA ALA A 114 -14.07 4.18 -7.59
C ALA A 114 -13.09 4.18 -8.77
N PHE A 115 -13.01 3.08 -9.55
CA PHE A 115 -12.23 3.03 -10.78
C PHE A 115 -12.77 4.00 -11.83
N ASP A 116 -14.09 4.10 -11.97
CA ASP A 116 -14.73 5.06 -12.88
C ASP A 116 -14.52 6.52 -12.41
N ALA A 117 -14.39 6.76 -11.10
CA ALA A 117 -14.04 8.06 -10.55
C ALA A 117 -12.57 8.46 -10.77
N GLY A 118 -11.65 7.50 -11.00
CA GLY A 118 -10.26 7.80 -11.31
C GLY A 118 -9.20 6.96 -10.61
N ILE A 119 -9.57 5.96 -9.80
CA ILE A 119 -8.59 5.02 -9.25
C ILE A 119 -8.03 4.14 -10.36
N THR A 120 -6.70 4.04 -10.43
CA THR A 120 -5.97 3.21 -11.40
C THR A 120 -4.96 2.28 -10.74
N HIS A 121 -4.98 2.19 -9.41
CA HIS A 121 -4.01 1.45 -8.63
C HIS A 121 -4.68 0.72 -7.46
N ALA A 122 -4.11 -0.40 -7.02
CA ALA A 122 -4.50 -1.13 -5.83
C ALA A 122 -3.24 -1.47 -5.02
N THR A 123 -3.16 -0.96 -3.82
CA THR A 123 -2.03 -1.13 -2.92
C THR A 123 -2.14 -2.49 -2.24
N HIS A 124 -1.03 -3.23 -2.15
CA HIS A 124 -0.86 -4.55 -1.52
C HIS A 124 -2.11 -5.47 -1.65
N LEU A 125 -2.55 -5.70 -2.90
CA LEU A 125 -3.77 -6.48 -3.24
C LEU A 125 -3.91 -7.74 -2.37
N PHE A 126 -5.11 -8.07 -1.95
CA PHE A 126 -5.54 -9.09 -0.97
C PHE A 126 -5.44 -8.66 0.49
N ASN A 127 -4.54 -7.74 0.85
CA ASN A 127 -4.30 -7.35 2.24
C ASN A 127 -5.21 -6.19 2.63
N ALA A 128 -5.83 -6.29 3.80
CA ALA A 128 -6.72 -5.27 4.36
C ALA A 128 -7.85 -4.81 3.40
N MET A 129 -8.42 -5.72 2.61
CA MET A 129 -9.53 -5.45 1.68
C MET A 129 -10.51 -6.62 1.57
N SER A 130 -11.63 -6.43 0.85
CA SER A 130 -12.58 -7.50 0.56
C SER A 130 -11.99 -8.50 -0.45
N GLY A 131 -11.99 -9.78 -0.09
CA GLY A 131 -11.38 -10.86 -0.88
C GLY A 131 -12.26 -11.33 -2.04
N LEU A 132 -11.68 -12.20 -2.88
CA LEU A 132 -12.38 -12.83 -4.01
C LEU A 132 -13.26 -13.99 -3.52
N HIS A 133 -14.56 -13.83 -3.65
CA HIS A 133 -15.53 -14.90 -3.42
C HIS A 133 -16.44 -15.04 -4.64
N HIS A 134 -16.87 -16.26 -4.96
CA HIS A 134 -17.60 -16.57 -6.22
C HIS A 134 -18.98 -15.91 -6.37
N ARG A 135 -19.56 -15.36 -5.32
CA ARG A 135 -20.81 -14.57 -5.33
C ARG A 135 -20.62 -13.10 -4.92
N GLU A 136 -19.51 -12.79 -4.26
CA GLU A 136 -19.12 -11.45 -3.83
C GLU A 136 -17.65 -11.24 -4.17
N PRO A 137 -17.34 -10.80 -5.40
CA PRO A 137 -15.95 -10.76 -5.87
C PRO A 137 -15.06 -9.77 -5.11
N GLY A 138 -15.65 -8.81 -4.43
CA GLY A 138 -14.94 -7.80 -3.65
C GLY A 138 -14.02 -6.92 -4.47
N VAL A 139 -13.15 -6.20 -3.79
CA VAL A 139 -12.11 -5.37 -4.42
C VAL A 139 -11.17 -6.24 -5.27
N VAL A 140 -10.77 -7.40 -4.74
CA VAL A 140 -9.86 -8.30 -5.47
C VAL A 140 -10.42 -8.70 -6.83
N GLY A 141 -11.70 -9.11 -6.88
CA GLY A 141 -12.36 -9.45 -8.14
C GLY A 141 -12.46 -8.27 -9.10
N ALA A 142 -12.81 -7.09 -8.60
CA ALA A 142 -12.89 -5.87 -9.40
C ALA A 142 -11.54 -5.50 -10.03
N VAL A 143 -10.43 -5.59 -9.25
CA VAL A 143 -9.07 -5.30 -9.72
C VAL A 143 -8.61 -6.33 -10.77
N LEU A 144 -8.88 -7.62 -10.54
CA LEU A 144 -8.47 -8.67 -11.46
C LEU A 144 -9.17 -8.53 -12.83
N GLU A 145 -10.41 -8.04 -12.83
CA GLU A 145 -11.22 -7.87 -14.05
C GLU A 145 -10.92 -6.56 -14.80
N ASP A 146 -10.57 -5.48 -14.12
CA ASP A 146 -10.45 -4.14 -14.73
C ASP A 146 -9.03 -3.86 -15.22
N ASP A 147 -8.85 -3.83 -16.53
CA ASP A 147 -7.54 -3.65 -17.17
C ASP A 147 -6.92 -2.26 -16.94
N ARG A 148 -7.68 -1.29 -16.44
CA ARG A 148 -7.18 0.05 -16.10
C ARG A 148 -6.39 0.07 -14.81
N VAL A 149 -6.56 -0.95 -13.92
CA VAL A 149 -6.03 -0.95 -12.57
C VAL A 149 -4.78 -1.82 -12.47
N ARG A 150 -3.68 -1.23 -12.03
CA ARG A 150 -2.45 -1.93 -11.64
C ARG A 150 -2.54 -2.37 -10.19
N ALA A 151 -1.90 -3.47 -9.83
CA ALA A 151 -1.98 -4.02 -8.49
C ALA A 151 -0.61 -4.34 -7.92
N GLU A 152 -0.34 -3.85 -6.72
CA GLU A 152 0.83 -4.21 -5.94
C GLU A 152 0.62 -5.55 -5.23
N LEU A 153 1.65 -6.39 -5.21
CA LEU A 153 1.65 -7.70 -4.58
C LEU A 153 2.88 -7.84 -3.68
N ILE A 154 2.66 -8.14 -2.39
CA ILE A 154 3.72 -8.52 -1.45
C ILE A 154 4.03 -10.00 -1.68
N CYS A 155 5.26 -10.29 -2.09
CA CYS A 155 5.66 -11.62 -2.55
C CYS A 155 6.57 -12.37 -1.56
N ASP A 156 6.43 -12.07 -0.25
CA ASP A 156 7.19 -12.70 0.82
C ASP A 156 6.75 -14.14 1.15
N GLY A 157 5.59 -14.58 0.63
CA GLY A 157 4.99 -15.89 0.90
C GLY A 157 4.26 -15.98 2.25
N HIS A 158 4.23 -14.89 3.02
CA HIS A 158 3.50 -14.76 4.29
C HIS A 158 2.20 -13.98 4.12
N HIS A 159 2.25 -12.85 3.41
CA HIS A 159 1.08 -12.02 3.10
C HIS A 159 0.18 -12.68 2.07
N ILE A 160 0.77 -13.29 1.05
CA ILE A 160 0.02 -13.97 -0.02
C ILE A 160 0.63 -15.36 -0.22
N HIS A 161 -0.22 -16.40 -0.15
CA HIS A 161 0.21 -17.77 -0.41
C HIS A 161 0.74 -17.93 -1.85
N PRO A 162 1.84 -18.67 -2.09
CA PRO A 162 2.44 -18.81 -3.43
C PRO A 162 1.49 -19.27 -4.54
N ALA A 163 0.49 -20.12 -4.23
CA ALA A 163 -0.52 -20.53 -5.20
C ALA A 163 -1.41 -19.36 -5.64
N VAL A 164 -1.74 -18.44 -4.71
CA VAL A 164 -2.53 -17.24 -5.00
C VAL A 164 -1.70 -16.25 -5.81
N LEU A 165 -0.41 -16.07 -5.48
CA LEU A 165 0.51 -15.26 -6.30
C LEU A 165 0.58 -15.74 -7.73
N ARG A 166 0.77 -17.06 -7.97
CA ARG A 166 0.78 -17.62 -9.34
C ARG A 166 -0.51 -17.32 -10.10
N THR A 167 -1.66 -17.36 -9.42
CA THR A 167 -2.95 -17.04 -10.04
C THR A 167 -3.07 -15.56 -10.33
N ALA A 168 -2.72 -14.71 -9.37
CA ALA A 168 -2.77 -13.25 -9.51
C ALA A 168 -1.88 -12.76 -10.67
N PHE A 169 -0.63 -13.22 -10.74
CA PHE A 169 0.28 -12.85 -11.82
C PHE A 169 -0.22 -13.28 -13.20
N ARG A 170 -0.88 -14.45 -13.31
CA ARG A 170 -1.48 -14.90 -14.58
C ARG A 170 -2.64 -14.01 -15.03
N LEU A 171 -3.46 -13.55 -14.09
CA LEU A 171 -4.63 -12.72 -14.39
C LEU A 171 -4.26 -11.25 -14.61
N LEU A 172 -3.31 -10.74 -13.85
CA LEU A 172 -2.87 -9.34 -13.94
C LEU A 172 -1.91 -9.09 -15.12
N GLY A 173 -1.07 -10.06 -15.47
CA GLY A 173 -0.05 -9.86 -16.51
C GLY A 173 0.84 -8.65 -16.18
N ASP A 174 0.98 -7.72 -17.12
CA ASP A 174 1.81 -6.51 -16.99
C ASP A 174 1.23 -5.47 -16.00
N ARG A 175 0.05 -5.74 -15.44
CA ARG A 175 -0.54 -4.90 -14.38
C ARG A 175 -0.06 -5.26 -12.99
N ALA A 176 0.62 -6.41 -12.82
CA ALA A 176 1.18 -6.82 -11.55
C ALA A 176 2.45 -6.03 -11.22
N LEU A 177 2.51 -5.49 -10.02
CA LEU A 177 3.66 -4.77 -9.48
C LEU A 177 4.15 -5.50 -8.22
N VAL A 178 5.46 -5.64 -8.06
CA VAL A 178 6.04 -6.20 -6.85
C VAL A 178 6.33 -5.07 -5.88
N VAL A 179 5.80 -5.15 -4.68
CA VAL A 179 6.08 -4.21 -3.59
C VAL A 179 6.57 -4.97 -2.37
N SER A 180 7.55 -4.42 -1.67
CA SER A 180 8.04 -5.06 -0.45
C SER A 180 7.16 -4.77 0.76
N ASP A 181 6.53 -3.62 0.79
CA ASP A 181 5.86 -3.10 2.00
C ASP A 181 6.72 -3.27 3.26
N SER A 182 8.03 -3.02 3.08
CA SER A 182 9.05 -3.34 4.07
C SER A 182 9.14 -2.28 5.15
N MET A 183 9.12 -2.75 6.39
CA MET A 183 9.27 -1.90 7.56
C MET A 183 10.73 -1.73 7.97
N ARG A 184 10.98 -0.77 8.89
CA ARG A 184 12.28 -0.57 9.51
C ARG A 184 12.86 -1.80 10.21
N ALA A 185 12.03 -2.81 10.50
CA ALA A 185 12.45 -4.09 11.08
C ALA A 185 13.24 -4.97 10.12
N ASN A 186 13.23 -4.66 8.83
CA ASN A 186 14.03 -5.40 7.85
C ASN A 186 15.53 -5.30 8.20
N GLY A 187 16.14 -6.46 8.45
CA GLY A 187 17.54 -6.56 8.87
C GLY A 187 17.79 -6.39 10.37
N MET A 188 16.75 -6.18 11.19
CA MET A 188 16.88 -6.19 12.65
C MET A 188 16.87 -7.62 13.22
N PRO A 189 17.44 -7.84 14.43
CA PRO A 189 17.37 -9.14 15.10
C PRO A 189 15.93 -9.56 15.36
N GLU A 190 15.64 -10.86 15.20
CA GLU A 190 14.33 -11.42 15.55
C GLU A 190 14.10 -11.43 17.06
N GLY A 191 12.83 -11.29 17.46
CA GLY A 191 12.39 -11.40 18.84
C GLY A 191 12.39 -10.10 19.63
N GLU A 192 13.08 -9.06 19.17
CA GLU A 192 13.03 -7.75 19.81
C GLU A 192 11.84 -6.94 19.30
N PRO A 193 11.03 -6.35 20.20
CA PRO A 193 9.93 -5.48 19.80
C PRO A 193 10.48 -4.13 19.33
N PHE A 194 9.83 -3.55 18.33
CA PHE A 194 10.13 -2.20 17.86
C PHE A 194 8.85 -1.40 17.66
N ASP A 195 8.98 -0.08 17.71
CA ASP A 195 7.87 0.84 17.48
C ASP A 195 7.57 1.00 15.98
N LEU A 196 6.31 0.80 15.63
CA LEU A 196 5.75 1.10 14.32
C LEU A 196 4.57 2.06 14.49
N GLY A 197 4.82 3.36 14.31
CA GLY A 197 3.79 4.39 14.44
C GLY A 197 3.14 4.47 15.84
N GLY A 198 3.85 4.05 16.89
CA GLY A 198 3.35 3.98 18.26
C GLY A 198 2.69 2.66 18.64
N GLN A 199 2.81 1.62 17.81
CA GLN A 199 2.41 0.25 18.13
C GLN A 199 3.65 -0.65 18.19
N LEU A 200 3.66 -1.62 19.13
CA LEU A 200 4.76 -2.57 19.23
C LEU A 200 4.57 -3.72 18.23
N VAL A 201 5.61 -3.98 17.47
CA VAL A 201 5.69 -5.06 16.49
C VAL A 201 6.86 -5.96 16.85
N THR A 202 6.67 -7.27 16.72
CA THR A 202 7.74 -8.27 16.93
C THR A 202 7.92 -9.09 15.66
N VAL A 203 9.19 -9.34 15.27
CA VAL A 203 9.54 -10.21 14.15
C VAL A 203 9.86 -11.61 14.66
N ARG A 204 9.20 -12.63 14.09
CA ARG A 204 9.48 -14.04 14.35
C ARG A 204 9.26 -14.87 13.09
N GLY A 205 10.26 -15.67 12.70
CA GLY A 205 10.17 -16.53 11.50
C GLY A 205 9.87 -15.76 10.22
N GLY A 206 10.44 -14.55 10.06
CA GLY A 206 10.24 -13.70 8.89
C GLY A 206 8.87 -13.01 8.83
N LYS A 207 8.06 -13.06 9.90
CA LYS A 207 6.77 -12.37 10.03
C LYS A 207 6.86 -11.30 11.09
N ALA A 208 6.34 -10.13 10.77
CA ALA A 208 6.15 -9.05 11.73
C ALA A 208 4.69 -8.97 12.16
N THR A 209 4.43 -9.01 13.45
CA THR A 209 3.07 -9.01 13.99
C THR A 209 2.94 -8.04 15.16
N LEU A 210 1.75 -7.47 15.29
CA LEU A 210 1.30 -6.81 16.51
C LEU A 210 1.10 -7.84 17.64
N GLU A 211 0.87 -7.38 18.87
CA GLU A 211 0.61 -8.24 20.03
C GLU A 211 -0.64 -9.13 19.86
N ASP A 212 -1.64 -8.66 19.14
CA ASP A 212 -2.88 -9.39 18.85
C ASP A 212 -2.73 -10.43 17.70
N GLY A 213 -1.53 -10.53 17.12
CA GLY A 213 -1.24 -11.43 16.00
C GLY A 213 -1.54 -10.84 14.62
N THR A 214 -2.05 -9.62 14.53
CA THR A 214 -2.26 -8.93 13.25
C THR A 214 -0.93 -8.81 12.51
N LEU A 215 -0.90 -9.25 11.25
CA LEU A 215 0.26 -9.10 10.39
C LEU A 215 0.46 -7.61 10.09
N ALA A 216 1.68 -7.14 10.31
CA ALA A 216 2.10 -5.79 9.92
C ALA A 216 2.77 -5.83 8.53
N GLY A 217 3.45 -4.79 8.12
CA GLY A 217 4.18 -4.82 6.85
C GLY A 217 5.29 -5.88 6.81
N SER A 218 5.94 -6.08 5.67
CA SER A 218 6.93 -7.13 5.50
C SER A 218 8.29 -6.79 6.16
N VAL A 219 9.13 -7.82 6.29
CA VAL A 219 10.55 -7.70 6.64
C VAL A 219 11.46 -8.17 5.49
N ALA A 220 10.90 -8.28 4.30
CA ALA A 220 11.62 -8.64 3.09
C ALA A 220 12.01 -7.37 2.30
N CYS A 221 13.20 -7.35 1.73
CA CYS A 221 13.56 -6.34 0.75
C CYS A 221 13.04 -6.75 -0.65
N LEU A 222 12.85 -5.78 -1.54
CA LEU A 222 12.34 -6.02 -2.88
C LEU A 222 13.15 -7.08 -3.67
N HIS A 223 14.47 -7.11 -3.47
CA HIS A 223 15.32 -8.15 -4.06
C HIS A 223 14.95 -9.57 -3.58
N GLN A 224 14.59 -9.73 -2.31
CA GLN A 224 14.12 -11.01 -1.78
C GLN A 224 12.77 -11.39 -2.35
N GLU A 225 11.85 -10.42 -2.50
CA GLU A 225 10.54 -10.63 -3.13
C GLU A 225 10.68 -11.20 -4.55
N VAL A 226 11.59 -10.63 -5.36
CA VAL A 226 11.87 -11.12 -6.72
C VAL A 226 12.43 -12.55 -6.70
N LYS A 227 13.36 -12.87 -5.77
CA LYS A 227 13.84 -14.24 -5.60
C LYS A 227 12.74 -15.23 -5.22
N ASN A 228 11.84 -14.80 -4.33
CA ASN A 228 10.69 -15.61 -3.93
C ASN A 228 9.78 -15.93 -5.13
N LEU A 229 9.52 -14.96 -6.00
CA LEU A 229 8.71 -15.18 -7.21
C LEU A 229 9.30 -16.29 -8.09
N VAL A 230 10.62 -16.26 -8.32
CA VAL A 230 11.30 -17.32 -9.07
C VAL A 230 11.16 -18.67 -8.37
N ALA A 231 11.36 -18.72 -7.05
CA ALA A 231 11.20 -19.93 -6.24
C ALA A 231 9.76 -20.45 -6.25
N PHE A 232 8.77 -19.55 -6.35
CA PHE A 232 7.34 -19.90 -6.46
C PHE A 232 6.92 -20.31 -7.86
N GLY A 233 7.86 -20.32 -8.84
CA GLY A 233 7.60 -20.73 -10.24
C GLY A 233 6.87 -19.66 -11.06
N ILE A 234 7.01 -18.39 -10.71
CA ILE A 234 6.49 -17.27 -11.50
C ILE A 234 7.58 -16.83 -12.47
N PRO A 235 7.29 -16.73 -13.80
CA PRO A 235 8.27 -16.35 -14.80
C PRO A 235 8.91 -14.97 -14.53
N VAL A 236 10.21 -14.88 -14.70
CA VAL A 236 10.99 -13.64 -14.47
C VAL A 236 10.51 -12.47 -15.33
N SER A 237 9.91 -12.75 -16.50
CA SER A 237 9.34 -11.72 -17.39
C SER A 237 8.26 -10.85 -16.73
N TYR A 238 7.60 -11.35 -15.67
CA TYR A 238 6.62 -10.59 -14.89
C TYR A 238 7.24 -9.81 -13.73
N THR A 239 8.52 -10.00 -13.47
CA THR A 239 9.22 -9.37 -12.34
C THR A 239 9.98 -8.12 -12.75
N HIS A 240 9.67 -7.54 -13.91
CA HIS A 240 10.22 -6.26 -14.29
C HIS A 240 9.66 -5.19 -13.37
N LEU A 241 10.55 -4.68 -12.54
CA LEU A 241 10.32 -3.51 -11.73
C LEU A 241 10.33 -2.31 -12.68
N THR A 242 9.18 -1.79 -12.98
CA THR A 242 9.05 -0.55 -13.75
C THR A 242 8.86 0.62 -12.82
#